data_7f4ae7849889e55768f6bc41bd961d87
#
_entry.id   7f4ae7849889e55768f6bc41bd961d87
#
_cell.length_a   1.000
_cell.length_b   1.000
_cell.length_c   1.000
_cell.angle_alpha   90.00
_cell.angle_beta   90.00
_cell.angle_gamma   90.00
#
_symmetry.space_group_name_H-M   'P 1'
#
loop_
_entity.id
_entity.type
_entity.pdbx_description
1 polymer ?
#
loop_
_entity_poly.entity_id
_entity_poly.type
_entity_poly.pdbx_seq_one_letter_code
_entity_poly.pdbx_strand_id
1 'polypeptide(L)'
;VGYLTNDGIVQVVAATDDEVLIHKFADNRLLLDKKLKFSSSHRIISLDIADINKNGYPEIFVTSLNIHREGLKSFVLEYNGSTYATLTDDESYYFRSIDDPEKGKILLGQKPADHPFKGQIYTMKVAGSRYVKDEKLRVPRSASVLSLAQGPVISENAADYVSINEYGRLNVFSDTGKIDWEGNKKFGGTAHYFLLKRQETDTSFQKRAYLNPRLLFYDIDNDGKPEIFALRNEELAGGAFGSYKRFTKGNIEILSWNGIALAPVGKTRSVQGWISDFAIADIDGDGQDELVASVVGKSKFFLKTKAQSSNIISYKMK
;
A
#
# COMPACT_ATOMS: atom_id res chain seq x y z
N VAL A 1 -1.27 -7.54 -6.96
CA VAL A 1 -1.71 -8.46 -8.02
C VAL A 1 -0.75 -8.33 -9.20
N GLY A 2 -0.40 -9.44 -9.87
CA GLY A 2 0.50 -9.42 -11.03
C GLY A 2 0.79 -10.82 -11.59
N TYR A 3 1.47 -10.85 -12.74
CA TYR A 3 1.94 -12.08 -13.40
C TYR A 3 3.32 -12.45 -12.86
N LEU A 4 3.40 -13.18 -11.75
CA LEU A 4 4.68 -13.51 -11.10
C LEU A 4 5.41 -14.67 -11.77
N THR A 5 4.70 -15.47 -12.55
CA THR A 5 5.21 -16.63 -13.28
C THR A 5 4.91 -16.48 -14.77
N ASN A 6 5.70 -17.10 -15.62
CA ASN A 6 5.49 -17.02 -17.09
C ASN A 6 4.40 -17.97 -17.61
N ASP A 7 3.43 -18.36 -16.77
CA ASP A 7 2.34 -19.23 -17.14
C ASP A 7 1.08 -18.48 -17.63
N GLY A 8 1.13 -17.15 -17.69
CA GLY A 8 0.01 -16.30 -18.11
C GLY A 8 -1.13 -16.20 -17.08
N ILE A 9 -0.94 -16.71 -15.88
CA ILE A 9 -1.93 -16.67 -14.80
C ILE A 9 -1.65 -15.51 -13.88
N VAL A 10 -2.67 -14.70 -13.60
CA VAL A 10 -2.58 -13.62 -12.60
C VAL A 10 -2.54 -14.20 -11.19
N GLN A 11 -1.60 -13.73 -10.39
CA GLN A 11 -1.51 -14.09 -8.97
C GLN A 11 -1.93 -12.92 -8.09
N VAL A 12 -2.69 -13.23 -7.04
CA VAL A 12 -3.04 -12.31 -5.96
C VAL A 12 -2.13 -12.59 -4.77
N VAL A 13 -1.30 -11.62 -4.42
CA VAL A 13 -0.36 -11.73 -3.29
C VAL A 13 -0.92 -11.02 -2.09
N ALA A 14 -1.01 -11.73 -0.98
CA ALA A 14 -1.40 -11.19 0.32
C ALA A 14 -0.32 -11.53 1.36
N ALA A 15 -0.35 -10.85 2.50
CA ALA A 15 0.56 -11.13 3.60
C ALA A 15 -0.13 -11.16 4.96
N THR A 16 0.43 -11.95 5.85
CA THR A 16 0.27 -11.82 7.30
C THR A 16 1.47 -11.06 7.88
N ASP A 17 1.64 -11.04 9.18
CA ASP A 17 2.81 -10.41 9.81
C ASP A 17 4.15 -11.01 9.33
N ASP A 18 4.19 -12.33 9.07
CA ASP A 18 5.43 -13.07 8.77
C ASP A 18 5.28 -14.10 7.63
N GLU A 19 4.20 -14.03 6.86
CA GLU A 19 3.96 -14.92 5.72
C GLU A 19 3.55 -14.13 4.48
N VAL A 20 4.02 -14.55 3.32
CA VAL A 20 3.53 -14.12 2.01
C VAL A 20 2.73 -15.26 1.41
N LEU A 21 1.49 -14.97 1.02
CA LEU A 21 0.51 -15.90 0.52
C LEU A 21 0.23 -15.56 -0.95
N ILE A 22 0.47 -16.50 -1.84
CA ILE A 22 0.26 -16.34 -3.28
C ILE A 22 -0.95 -17.18 -3.67
N HIS A 23 -1.93 -16.53 -4.25
CA HIS A 23 -3.18 -17.15 -4.68
C HIS A 23 -3.30 -17.09 -6.19
N LYS A 24 -3.98 -18.08 -6.77
CA LYS A 24 -4.43 -18.12 -8.16
C LYS A 24 -5.95 -18.18 -8.20
N PHE A 25 -6.54 -17.57 -9.21
CA PHE A 25 -7.98 -17.69 -9.43
C PHE A 25 -8.25 -18.96 -10.22
N ALA A 26 -9.05 -19.85 -9.65
CA ALA A 26 -9.52 -21.07 -10.28
C ALA A 26 -10.85 -21.51 -9.66
N ASP A 27 -11.68 -22.21 -10.41
CA ASP A 27 -12.99 -22.69 -9.94
C ASP A 27 -13.87 -21.56 -9.34
N ASN A 28 -13.80 -20.38 -9.94
CA ASN A 28 -14.53 -19.18 -9.54
C ASN A 28 -14.19 -18.66 -8.11
N ARG A 29 -12.96 -18.91 -7.66
CA ARG A 29 -12.47 -18.49 -6.34
C ARG A 29 -10.95 -18.35 -6.31
N LEU A 30 -10.44 -17.58 -5.36
CA LEU A 30 -9.03 -17.50 -5.07
C LEU A 30 -8.59 -18.74 -4.26
N LEU A 31 -7.66 -19.50 -4.81
CA LEU A 31 -7.05 -20.65 -4.16
C LEU A 31 -5.62 -20.33 -3.76
N LEU A 32 -5.24 -20.72 -2.55
CA LEU A 32 -3.87 -20.58 -2.09
C LEU A 32 -2.97 -21.54 -2.89
N ASP A 33 -2.02 -20.98 -3.65
CA ASP A 33 -1.04 -21.73 -4.45
C ASP A 33 0.27 -21.93 -3.68
N LYS A 34 0.81 -20.85 -3.08
CA LYS A 34 2.05 -20.91 -2.32
C LYS A 34 1.93 -20.13 -1.00
N LYS A 35 2.62 -20.65 0.00
CA LYS A 35 2.79 -20.03 1.30
C LYS A 35 4.28 -19.95 1.62
N LEU A 36 4.79 -18.73 1.72
CA LEU A 36 6.18 -18.46 2.05
C LEU A 36 6.23 -17.91 3.47
N LYS A 37 6.89 -18.64 4.37
CA LYS A 37 7.02 -18.24 5.76
C LYS A 37 8.40 -17.65 6.03
N PHE A 38 8.41 -16.53 6.74
CA PHE A 38 9.62 -15.82 7.14
C PHE A 38 9.80 -15.89 8.66
N SER A 39 10.92 -15.36 9.12
CA SER A 39 11.19 -15.25 10.56
C SER A 39 10.10 -14.42 11.25
N SER A 40 9.70 -14.84 12.44
CA SER A 40 8.79 -14.08 13.31
C SER A 40 9.33 -12.70 13.73
N SER A 41 10.57 -12.37 13.33
CA SER A 41 11.15 -11.03 13.49
C SER A 41 10.60 -10.01 12.51
N HIS A 42 9.88 -10.42 11.46
CA HIS A 42 9.22 -9.55 10.50
C HIS A 42 7.84 -9.10 10.97
N ARG A 43 7.45 -7.92 10.48
CA ARG A 43 6.09 -7.38 10.53
C ARG A 43 5.79 -6.78 9.16
N ILE A 44 5.30 -7.61 8.25
CA ILE A 44 4.98 -7.19 6.88
C ILE A 44 3.83 -6.19 6.94
N ILE A 45 3.98 -5.07 6.23
CA ILE A 45 3.03 -3.96 6.25
C ILE A 45 2.55 -3.53 4.87
N SER A 46 3.29 -3.86 3.81
CA SER A 46 2.92 -3.54 2.43
C SER A 46 3.59 -4.50 1.46
N LEU A 47 2.94 -4.74 0.34
CA LEU A 47 3.43 -5.52 -0.79
C LEU A 47 3.29 -4.70 -2.07
N ASP A 48 4.30 -4.77 -2.93
CA ASP A 48 4.26 -4.21 -4.28
C ASP A 48 4.83 -5.21 -5.27
N ILE A 49 4.34 -5.20 -6.50
CA ILE A 49 4.77 -6.11 -7.56
C ILE A 49 5.19 -5.27 -8.77
N ALA A 50 6.39 -5.48 -9.25
CA ALA A 50 6.91 -4.83 -10.45
C ALA A 50 8.12 -5.60 -10.99
N ASP A 51 8.27 -5.70 -12.31
CA ASP A 51 9.47 -6.19 -12.97
C ASP A 51 10.46 -5.01 -13.17
N ILE A 52 11.21 -4.71 -12.11
CA ILE A 52 12.15 -3.56 -12.10
C ILE A 52 13.50 -3.94 -12.73
N ASN A 53 13.90 -5.20 -12.58
CA ASN A 53 15.13 -5.70 -13.18
C ASN A 53 14.97 -6.09 -14.66
N LYS A 54 13.73 -6.08 -15.18
CA LYS A 54 13.33 -6.33 -16.58
C LYS A 54 13.76 -7.72 -17.10
N ASN A 55 13.68 -8.72 -16.22
CA ASN A 55 14.01 -10.11 -16.59
C ASN A 55 12.76 -10.94 -16.98
N GLY A 56 11.57 -10.35 -16.92
CA GLY A 56 10.27 -10.99 -17.23
C GLY A 56 9.64 -11.72 -16.06
N TYR A 57 10.26 -11.70 -14.86
CA TYR A 57 9.71 -12.23 -13.62
C TYR A 57 9.54 -11.08 -12.61
N PRO A 58 8.34 -10.54 -12.45
CA PRO A 58 8.13 -9.44 -11.51
C PRO A 58 8.55 -9.79 -10.08
N GLU A 59 9.27 -8.87 -9.47
CA GLU A 59 9.64 -8.96 -8.07
C GLU A 59 8.44 -8.67 -7.17
N ILE A 60 8.43 -9.28 -5.99
CA ILE A 60 7.57 -8.92 -4.87
C ILE A 60 8.40 -8.11 -3.88
N PHE A 61 8.17 -6.80 -3.84
CA PHE A 61 8.78 -5.90 -2.86
C PHE A 61 7.99 -5.95 -1.57
N VAL A 62 8.59 -6.50 -0.54
CA VAL A 62 7.96 -6.69 0.78
C VAL A 62 8.46 -5.63 1.73
N THR A 63 7.62 -4.65 2.02
CA THR A 63 7.92 -3.69 3.08
C THR A 63 7.57 -4.29 4.43
N SER A 64 8.59 -4.41 5.30
CA SER A 64 8.46 -5.02 6.61
C SER A 64 9.15 -4.18 7.68
N LEU A 65 8.58 -4.14 8.87
CA LEU A 65 9.20 -3.64 10.08
C LEU A 65 9.88 -4.79 10.83
N ASN A 66 10.83 -4.45 11.70
CA ASN A 66 11.33 -5.39 12.69
C ASN A 66 10.25 -5.71 13.74
N ILE A 67 10.45 -6.73 14.57
CA ILE A 67 9.48 -7.16 15.59
C ILE A 67 9.09 -6.05 16.57
N HIS A 68 10.01 -5.12 16.85
CA HIS A 68 9.79 -3.99 17.75
C HIS A 68 9.06 -2.82 17.07
N ARG A 69 8.88 -2.87 15.74
CA ARG A 69 8.27 -1.80 14.91
C ARG A 69 9.02 -0.47 14.97
N GLU A 70 10.32 -0.50 15.26
CA GLU A 70 11.19 0.68 15.40
C GLU A 70 12.16 0.86 14.23
N GLY A 71 12.18 -0.09 13.31
CA GLY A 71 13.05 -0.09 12.14
C GLY A 71 12.48 -0.93 11.01
N LEU A 72 12.99 -0.66 9.81
CA LEU A 72 12.65 -1.44 8.62
C LEU A 72 13.47 -2.73 8.57
N LYS A 73 12.85 -3.75 8.03
CA LYS A 73 13.43 -5.04 7.69
C LYS A 73 12.75 -5.56 6.42
N SER A 74 12.81 -4.75 5.37
CA SER A 74 12.19 -5.05 4.08
C SER A 74 13.04 -6.04 3.28
N PHE A 75 12.42 -6.74 2.34
CA PHE A 75 13.10 -7.73 1.49
C PHE A 75 12.40 -7.84 0.13
N VAL A 76 13.06 -8.47 -0.83
CA VAL A 76 12.54 -8.66 -2.18
C VAL A 76 12.58 -10.12 -2.55
N LEU A 77 11.47 -10.61 -3.12
CA LEU A 77 11.33 -11.98 -3.61
C LEU A 77 11.14 -11.97 -5.11
N GLU A 78 11.60 -13.02 -5.78
CA GLU A 78 11.37 -13.24 -7.20
C GLU A 78 11.19 -14.73 -7.49
N TYR A 79 10.36 -15.06 -8.47
CA TYR A 79 10.23 -16.41 -8.97
C TYR A 79 11.39 -16.73 -9.91
N ASN A 80 12.12 -17.81 -9.63
CA ASN A 80 13.32 -18.22 -10.40
C ASN A 80 13.05 -19.34 -11.42
N GLY A 81 11.77 -19.54 -11.79
CA GLY A 81 11.36 -20.64 -12.69
C GLY A 81 10.92 -21.91 -11.96
N SER A 82 11.19 -22.05 -10.66
CA SER A 82 10.79 -23.22 -9.85
C SER A 82 10.21 -22.84 -8.48
N THR A 83 10.79 -21.85 -7.83
CA THR A 83 10.39 -21.39 -6.50
C THR A 83 10.62 -19.88 -6.37
N TYR A 84 10.07 -19.30 -5.29
CA TYR A 84 10.35 -17.91 -4.93
C TYR A 84 11.62 -17.84 -4.10
N ALA A 85 12.61 -17.09 -4.58
CA ALA A 85 13.88 -16.85 -3.92
C ALA A 85 13.92 -15.42 -3.34
N THR A 86 14.64 -15.24 -2.25
CA THR A 86 14.95 -13.91 -1.72
C THR A 86 16.12 -13.34 -2.52
N LEU A 87 15.89 -12.23 -3.24
CA LEU A 87 16.93 -11.51 -3.97
C LEU A 87 17.78 -10.64 -3.04
N THR A 88 17.13 -9.95 -2.11
CA THR A 88 17.79 -9.11 -1.10
C THR A 88 16.92 -9.08 0.16
N ASP A 89 17.57 -8.95 1.31
CA ASP A 89 16.96 -8.88 2.63
C ASP A 89 17.54 -7.71 3.46
N ASP A 90 16.94 -7.46 4.63
CA ASP A 90 17.35 -6.39 5.56
C ASP A 90 17.41 -4.99 4.93
N GLU A 91 16.58 -4.73 3.92
CA GLU A 91 16.52 -3.44 3.28
C GLU A 91 15.84 -2.39 4.19
N SER A 92 16.49 -1.23 4.31
CA SER A 92 16.03 -0.13 5.16
C SER A 92 15.12 0.86 4.41
N TYR A 93 14.27 0.36 3.51
CA TYR A 93 13.36 1.18 2.71
C TYR A 93 11.92 0.73 2.89
N TYR A 94 11.00 1.71 2.95
CA TYR A 94 9.64 1.50 2.49
C TYR A 94 9.69 1.47 0.97
N PHE A 95 9.10 0.45 0.36
CA PHE A 95 8.98 0.32 -1.08
C PHE A 95 7.57 0.64 -1.56
N ARG A 96 7.46 1.20 -2.76
CA ARG A 96 6.23 1.41 -3.51
C ARG A 96 6.53 1.37 -5.00
N SER A 97 5.79 0.56 -5.75
CA SER A 97 5.76 0.69 -7.20
C SER A 97 4.62 1.63 -7.62
N ILE A 98 4.90 2.54 -8.54
CA ILE A 98 3.91 3.42 -9.16
C ILE A 98 4.03 3.33 -10.68
N ASP A 99 2.96 3.70 -11.37
CA ASP A 99 2.98 3.83 -12.82
C ASP A 99 3.37 5.26 -13.19
N ASP A 100 4.55 5.40 -13.80
CA ASP A 100 5.03 6.66 -14.36
C ASP A 100 4.57 6.76 -15.81
N PRO A 101 3.98 7.88 -16.25
CA PRO A 101 3.43 8.02 -17.61
C PRO A 101 4.45 7.83 -18.74
N GLU A 102 5.72 8.13 -18.49
CA GLU A 102 6.79 8.05 -19.50
C GLU A 102 7.63 6.77 -19.35
N LYS A 103 7.90 6.35 -18.12
CA LYS A 103 8.83 5.25 -17.81
C LYS A 103 8.14 3.91 -17.56
N GLY A 104 6.78 3.92 -17.49
CA GLY A 104 6.02 2.75 -17.04
C GLY A 104 6.17 2.52 -15.54
N LYS A 105 6.16 1.26 -15.11
CA LYS A 105 6.24 0.93 -13.69
C LYS A 105 7.63 1.21 -13.12
N ILE A 106 7.72 2.08 -12.12
CA ILE A 106 8.95 2.43 -11.42
C ILE A 106 8.87 2.07 -9.93
N LEU A 107 10.02 1.81 -9.33
CA LEU A 107 10.13 1.55 -7.89
C LEU A 107 10.55 2.82 -7.17
N LEU A 108 9.84 3.15 -6.11
CA LEU A 108 10.19 4.20 -5.16
C LEU A 108 10.68 3.61 -3.84
N GLY A 109 11.63 4.30 -3.22
CA GLY A 109 12.16 3.95 -1.91
C GLY A 109 12.21 5.15 -0.97
N GLN A 110 11.78 4.97 0.29
CA GLN A 110 11.87 5.98 1.33
C GLN A 110 12.49 5.38 2.59
N LYS A 111 13.54 6.02 3.13
CA LYS A 111 14.04 5.69 4.47
C LYS A 111 13.33 6.55 5.51
N PRO A 112 12.89 5.98 6.65
CA PRO A 112 12.40 6.79 7.73
C PRO A 112 13.54 7.68 8.27
N ALA A 113 13.22 8.95 8.53
CA ALA A 113 14.08 9.86 9.28
C ALA A 113 13.71 9.80 10.77
N ASP A 114 13.53 10.94 11.43
CA ASP A 114 13.05 11.00 12.82
C ASP A 114 11.57 10.59 12.96
N HIS A 115 10.86 10.56 11.83
CA HIS A 115 9.48 10.15 11.71
C HIS A 115 9.29 9.38 10.39
N PRO A 116 8.45 8.32 10.34
CA PRO A 116 8.27 7.50 9.13
C PRO A 116 7.76 8.27 7.91
N PHE A 117 7.13 9.44 8.10
CA PHE A 117 6.65 10.32 7.03
C PHE A 117 7.63 11.43 6.61
N LYS A 118 8.84 11.49 7.18
CA LYS A 118 9.77 12.62 6.96
C LYS A 118 11.01 12.26 6.15
N GLY A 119 11.08 11.08 5.59
CA GLY A 119 12.21 10.64 4.78
C GLY A 119 12.12 11.18 3.35
N GLN A 120 13.27 11.41 2.72
CA GLN A 120 13.33 11.71 1.31
C GLN A 120 12.94 10.49 0.48
N ILE A 121 12.10 10.67 -0.54
CA ILE A 121 11.72 9.64 -1.52
C ILE A 121 12.67 9.71 -2.71
N TYR A 122 13.09 8.54 -3.19
CA TYR A 122 13.93 8.36 -4.37
C TYR A 122 13.28 7.36 -5.32
N THR A 123 13.51 7.53 -6.61
CA THR A 123 13.41 6.40 -7.53
C THR A 123 14.53 5.42 -7.21
N MET A 124 14.29 4.13 -7.45
CA MET A 124 15.24 3.06 -7.18
C MET A 124 15.65 2.41 -8.48
N LYS A 125 16.93 2.03 -8.60
CA LYS A 125 17.44 1.24 -9.71
C LYS A 125 18.12 -0.02 -9.23
N VAL A 126 18.21 -0.98 -10.13
CA VAL A 126 18.92 -2.24 -9.90
C VAL A 126 20.43 -2.00 -9.94
N ALA A 127 21.15 -2.53 -8.96
CA ALA A 127 22.60 -2.56 -8.91
C ALA A 127 23.07 -3.94 -8.42
N GLY A 128 23.38 -4.84 -9.36
CA GLY A 128 23.58 -6.26 -9.05
C GLY A 128 22.29 -6.88 -8.54
N SER A 129 22.32 -7.47 -7.36
CA SER A 129 21.15 -8.05 -6.69
C SER A 129 20.42 -7.07 -5.75
N ARG A 130 20.78 -5.78 -5.71
CA ARG A 130 20.22 -4.78 -4.79
C ARG A 130 19.50 -3.68 -5.51
N TYR A 131 18.62 -2.99 -4.76
CA TYR A 131 17.91 -1.79 -5.21
C TYR A 131 18.50 -0.58 -4.51
N VAL A 132 19.13 0.29 -5.30
CA VAL A 132 19.82 1.48 -4.78
C VAL A 132 19.11 2.75 -5.22
N LYS A 133 19.34 3.83 -4.47
CA LYS A 133 18.82 5.16 -4.81
C LYS A 133 19.30 5.58 -6.20
N ASP A 134 18.39 6.16 -6.96
CA ASP A 134 18.68 6.80 -8.22
C ASP A 134 18.38 8.31 -8.13
N GLU A 135 17.28 8.77 -8.62
CA GLU A 135 16.89 10.18 -8.61
C GLU A 135 16.08 10.54 -7.37
N LYS A 136 16.32 11.73 -6.86
CA LYS A 136 15.52 12.30 -5.77
C LYS A 136 14.18 12.78 -6.31
N LEU A 137 13.08 12.26 -5.75
CA LEU A 137 11.75 12.73 -6.10
C LEU A 137 11.47 14.09 -5.44
N ARG A 138 10.96 15.04 -6.23
CA ARG A 138 10.59 16.37 -5.74
C ARG A 138 9.16 16.34 -5.18
N VAL A 139 9.06 15.99 -3.91
CA VAL A 139 7.77 15.87 -3.20
C VAL A 139 7.87 16.57 -1.84
N PRO A 140 6.74 17.00 -1.25
CA PRO A 140 6.75 17.57 0.09
C PRO A 140 7.35 16.61 1.10
N ARG A 141 8.03 17.13 2.13
CA ARG A 141 8.59 16.30 3.20
C ARG A 141 7.54 15.52 4.01
N SER A 142 6.28 15.92 3.90
CA SER A 142 5.14 15.22 4.52
C SER A 142 4.60 14.06 3.68
N ALA A 143 5.11 13.87 2.47
CA ALA A 143 4.69 12.76 1.61
C ALA A 143 5.27 11.43 2.13
N SER A 144 4.40 10.42 2.20
CA SER A 144 4.79 9.05 2.49
C SER A 144 4.75 8.22 1.22
N VAL A 145 5.83 7.50 0.94
CA VAL A 145 5.89 6.60 -0.22
C VAL A 145 4.76 5.55 -0.18
N LEU A 146 4.35 5.10 1.01
CA LEU A 146 3.30 4.07 1.16
C LEU A 146 1.94 4.50 0.60
N SER A 147 1.65 5.80 0.58
CA SER A 147 0.40 6.34 0.02
C SER A 147 0.63 7.22 -1.22
N LEU A 148 1.85 7.24 -1.76
CA LEU A 148 2.14 8.04 -2.95
C LEU A 148 1.59 7.34 -4.19
N ALA A 149 0.86 8.11 -5.00
CA ALA A 149 0.43 7.72 -6.34
C ALA A 149 0.66 8.89 -7.30
N GLN A 150 0.82 8.60 -8.59
CA GLN A 150 1.08 9.57 -9.65
C GLN A 150 0.04 9.42 -10.74
N GLY A 151 -0.48 10.54 -11.23
CA GLY A 151 -1.46 10.56 -12.31
C GLY A 151 -1.97 11.98 -12.60
N PRO A 152 -2.72 12.18 -13.66
CA PRO A 152 -3.32 13.49 -13.98
C PRO A 152 -4.43 13.82 -12.98
N VAL A 153 -4.33 14.93 -12.26
CA VAL A 153 -5.37 15.39 -11.32
C VAL A 153 -5.80 16.81 -11.66
N ILE A 154 -4.92 17.79 -11.46
CA ILE A 154 -5.20 19.20 -11.69
C ILE A 154 -4.81 19.58 -13.13
N SER A 155 -3.69 19.05 -13.59
CA SER A 155 -3.13 19.29 -14.91
C SER A 155 -3.39 18.12 -15.83
N GLU A 156 -4.12 18.31 -16.92
CA GLU A 156 -4.44 17.23 -17.88
C GLU A 156 -3.19 16.63 -18.54
N ASN A 157 -2.09 17.38 -18.61
CA ASN A 157 -0.84 17.01 -19.30
C ASN A 157 0.37 16.86 -18.37
N ALA A 158 0.19 16.93 -17.06
CA ALA A 158 1.28 16.81 -16.09
C ALA A 158 0.99 15.69 -15.10
N ALA A 159 2.03 15.00 -14.72
CA ALA A 159 1.94 13.99 -13.66
C ALA A 159 1.89 14.66 -12.30
N ASP A 160 0.69 14.85 -11.77
CA ASP A 160 0.53 15.26 -10.38
C ASP A 160 0.79 14.05 -9.47
N TYR A 161 1.17 14.36 -8.23
CA TYR A 161 1.28 13.36 -7.18
C TYR A 161 0.15 13.54 -6.17
N VAL A 162 -0.35 12.42 -5.66
CA VAL A 162 -1.32 12.40 -4.56
C VAL A 162 -0.77 11.57 -3.43
N SER A 163 -0.89 12.05 -2.20
CA SER A 163 -0.55 11.26 -1.00
C SER A 163 -1.49 11.55 0.15
N ILE A 164 -1.53 10.65 1.13
CA ILE A 164 -2.20 10.87 2.41
C ILE A 164 -1.14 11.33 3.41
N ASN A 165 -1.32 12.51 4.00
CA ASN A 165 -0.40 13.05 5.00
C ASN A 165 -0.57 12.39 6.38
N GLU A 166 0.25 12.78 7.36
CA GLU A 166 0.22 12.22 8.72
C GLU A 166 -1.10 12.44 9.47
N TYR A 167 -1.91 13.42 9.02
CA TYR A 167 -3.26 13.70 9.58
C TYR A 167 -4.38 12.92 8.88
N GLY A 168 -4.04 12.10 7.88
CA GLY A 168 -4.97 11.33 7.06
C GLY A 168 -5.65 12.14 5.97
N ARG A 169 -5.13 13.32 5.60
CA ARG A 169 -5.69 14.16 4.54
C ARG A 169 -5.00 13.92 3.21
N LEU A 170 -5.77 13.97 2.13
CA LEU A 170 -5.22 13.92 0.78
C LEU A 170 -4.57 15.25 0.44
N ASN A 171 -3.38 15.19 -0.14
CA ASN A 171 -2.66 16.30 -0.73
C ASN A 171 -2.41 16.00 -2.20
N VAL A 172 -2.69 16.98 -3.07
CA VAL A 172 -2.26 16.97 -4.47
C VAL A 172 -1.11 17.96 -4.62
N PHE A 173 -0.08 17.57 -5.32
CA PHE A 173 1.12 18.40 -5.53
C PHE A 173 1.78 18.09 -6.87
N SER A 174 2.35 19.12 -7.48
CA SER A 174 3.06 19.03 -8.74
C SER A 174 4.46 18.41 -8.58
N ASP A 175 5.12 18.18 -9.69
CA ASP A 175 6.51 17.70 -9.77
C ASP A 175 7.54 18.67 -9.16
N THR A 176 7.13 19.93 -8.88
CA THR A 176 7.95 20.88 -8.13
C THR A 176 7.96 20.63 -6.64
N GLY A 177 7.06 19.78 -6.13
CA GLY A 177 6.85 19.49 -4.73
C GLY A 177 6.01 20.55 -3.99
N LYS A 178 5.36 21.46 -4.73
CA LYS A 178 4.42 22.41 -4.15
C LYS A 178 3.07 21.72 -3.94
N ILE A 179 2.47 21.90 -2.76
CA ILE A 179 1.11 21.46 -2.49
C ILE A 179 0.15 22.43 -3.18
N ASP A 180 -0.58 21.94 -4.16
CA ASP A 180 -1.55 22.72 -4.94
C ASP A 180 -2.96 22.61 -4.35
N TRP A 181 -3.25 21.48 -3.65
CA TRP A 181 -4.50 21.29 -2.94
C TRP A 181 -4.33 20.36 -1.72
N GLU A 182 -5.04 20.67 -0.63
CA GLU A 182 -5.16 19.82 0.55
C GLU A 182 -6.64 19.62 0.92
N GLY A 183 -7.05 18.36 1.08
CA GLY A 183 -8.39 17.99 1.50
C GLY A 183 -8.60 18.17 3.00
N ASN A 184 -9.88 18.31 3.40
CA ASN A 184 -10.29 18.38 4.81
C ASN A 184 -10.79 17.02 5.35
N LYS A 185 -11.17 16.09 4.48
CA LYS A 185 -11.68 14.77 4.81
C LYS A 185 -10.53 13.81 5.12
N LYS A 186 -10.75 12.91 6.10
CA LYS A 186 -9.78 11.89 6.47
C LYS A 186 -9.98 10.62 5.65
N PHE A 187 -8.87 10.09 5.15
CA PHE A 187 -8.73 8.82 4.45
C PHE A 187 -7.70 7.94 5.14
N GLY A 188 -7.52 6.71 4.67
CA GLY A 188 -6.61 5.76 5.25
C GLY A 188 -7.20 5.08 6.49
N GLY A 189 -6.42 5.07 7.56
CA GLY A 189 -6.78 4.38 8.79
C GLY A 189 -6.43 2.90 8.72
N THR A 190 -5.16 2.56 8.99
CA THR A 190 -4.71 1.16 9.13
C THR A 190 -4.28 0.89 10.56
N ALA A 191 -4.18 -0.40 10.93
CA ALA A 191 -3.61 -0.81 12.21
C ALA A 191 -2.07 -0.92 12.14
N HIS A 192 -1.47 -0.70 10.97
CA HIS A 192 -0.02 -0.69 10.82
C HIS A 192 0.57 0.59 11.38
N TYR A 193 1.59 0.46 12.21
CA TYR A 193 2.24 1.60 12.85
C TYR A 193 3.74 1.35 13.03
N PHE A 194 4.48 2.44 13.05
CA PHE A 194 5.87 2.53 13.44
C PHE A 194 5.96 3.10 14.86
N LEU A 195 6.81 2.53 15.70
CA LEU A 195 7.05 3.08 17.05
C LEU A 195 8.12 4.16 16.96
N LEU A 196 7.76 5.37 17.37
CA LEU A 196 8.71 6.48 17.43
C LEU A 196 9.71 6.28 18.57
N LYS A 197 10.95 6.66 18.36
CA LYS A 197 11.98 6.60 19.40
C LYS A 197 11.52 7.41 20.62
N ARG A 198 11.68 6.81 21.78
CA ARG A 198 11.38 7.46 23.06
C ARG A 198 12.48 8.47 23.35
N GLN A 199 12.10 9.68 23.76
CA GLN A 199 13.06 10.61 24.34
C GLN A 199 13.38 10.17 25.78
N GLU A 200 14.62 10.25 26.22
CA GLU A 200 15.06 9.76 27.54
C GLU A 200 14.30 10.39 28.71
N THR A 201 13.80 11.61 28.52
CA THR A 201 13.01 12.36 29.51
C THR A 201 11.51 12.06 29.46
N ASP A 202 11.03 11.30 28.50
CA ASP A 202 9.60 11.03 28.30
C ASP A 202 9.18 9.75 29.06
N THR A 203 8.44 9.91 30.16
CA THR A 203 7.84 8.81 30.94
C THR A 203 6.53 8.31 30.35
N SER A 204 6.01 8.94 29.30
CA SER A 204 4.77 8.56 28.64
C SER A 204 4.90 7.27 27.84
N PHE A 205 3.76 6.71 27.40
CA PHE A 205 3.74 5.58 26.49
C PHE A 205 4.40 5.95 25.16
N GLN A 206 5.17 5.02 24.59
CA GLN A 206 5.82 5.19 23.29
C GLN A 206 4.79 5.54 22.21
N LYS A 207 5.03 6.64 21.50
CA LYS A 207 4.11 7.15 20.48
C LYS A 207 4.13 6.27 19.22
N ARG A 208 2.95 6.10 18.61
CA ARG A 208 2.76 5.37 17.36
C ARG A 208 2.52 6.33 16.20
N ALA A 209 3.29 6.18 15.14
CA ALA A 209 3.00 6.79 13.87
C ALA A 209 2.28 5.76 13.00
N TYR A 210 0.97 5.94 12.79
CA TYR A 210 0.18 5.05 11.95
C TYR A 210 0.47 5.28 10.48
N LEU A 211 0.68 4.20 9.74
CA LEU A 211 1.07 4.23 8.34
C LEU A 211 -0.19 4.27 7.45
N ASN A 212 -0.14 5.07 6.40
CA ASN A 212 -1.25 5.19 5.47
C ASN A 212 -1.18 4.10 4.39
N PRO A 213 -2.35 3.59 3.92
CA PRO A 213 -2.42 2.63 2.83
C PRO A 213 -2.18 3.31 1.48
N ARG A 214 -2.06 2.50 0.43
CA ARG A 214 -1.93 3.00 -0.95
C ARG A 214 -3.11 3.83 -1.41
N LEU A 215 -2.83 4.64 -2.43
CA LEU A 215 -3.79 5.21 -3.36
C LEU A 215 -3.55 4.56 -4.72
N LEU A 216 -4.59 4.44 -5.55
CA LEU A 216 -4.48 3.99 -6.93
C LEU A 216 -5.22 4.97 -7.84
N PHE A 217 -4.68 5.13 -9.06
CA PHE A 217 -5.38 5.74 -10.17
C PHE A 217 -5.98 4.64 -11.06
N TYR A 218 -7.23 4.81 -11.46
CA TYR A 218 -7.91 3.92 -12.39
C TYR A 218 -9.08 4.63 -13.06
N ASP A 219 -9.15 4.57 -14.38
CA ASP A 219 -10.21 5.14 -15.20
C ASP A 219 -11.39 4.19 -15.19
N ILE A 220 -12.37 4.42 -14.30
CA ILE A 220 -13.49 3.49 -14.07
C ILE A 220 -14.61 3.67 -15.07
N ASP A 221 -14.76 4.85 -15.67
CA ASP A 221 -15.81 5.15 -16.63
C ASP A 221 -15.31 5.26 -18.09
N ASN A 222 -13.99 5.03 -18.28
CA ASN A 222 -13.29 5.06 -19.57
C ASN A 222 -13.41 6.42 -20.28
N ASP A 223 -13.43 7.51 -19.54
CA ASP A 223 -13.45 8.87 -20.08
C ASP A 223 -12.03 9.42 -20.39
N GLY A 224 -10.99 8.65 -20.06
CA GLY A 224 -9.58 8.98 -20.23
C GLY A 224 -9.00 9.79 -19.06
N LYS A 225 -9.75 10.02 -17.98
CA LYS A 225 -9.33 10.72 -16.77
C LYS A 225 -9.45 9.81 -15.55
N PRO A 226 -8.35 9.19 -15.14
CA PRO A 226 -8.43 8.20 -14.05
C PRO A 226 -8.83 8.83 -12.72
N GLU A 227 -9.72 8.16 -12.03
CA GLU A 227 -10.14 8.47 -10.67
C GLU A 227 -9.11 7.99 -9.66
N ILE A 228 -9.16 8.61 -8.47
CA ILE A 228 -8.34 8.24 -7.32
C ILE A 228 -9.15 7.32 -6.41
N PHE A 229 -8.68 6.11 -6.23
CA PHE A 229 -9.22 5.16 -5.28
C PHE A 229 -8.52 5.34 -3.92
N ALA A 230 -9.27 5.72 -2.91
CA ALA A 230 -8.76 6.03 -1.58
C ALA A 230 -9.50 5.23 -0.51
N LEU A 231 -8.75 4.46 0.26
CA LEU A 231 -9.25 3.70 1.38
C LEU A 231 -9.72 4.61 2.51
N ARG A 232 -10.85 4.26 3.13
CA ARG A 232 -11.37 4.91 4.32
C ARG A 232 -11.88 3.88 5.33
N ASN A 233 -11.15 3.72 6.43
CA ASN A 233 -11.57 2.93 7.58
C ASN A 233 -12.14 3.86 8.67
N GLU A 234 -13.30 3.50 9.21
CA GLU A 234 -13.93 4.25 10.28
C GLU A 234 -13.37 3.82 11.64
N GLU A 235 -12.68 4.74 12.29
CA GLU A 235 -12.14 4.53 13.63
C GLU A 235 -13.27 4.47 14.65
N LEU A 236 -13.20 3.51 15.58
CA LEU A 236 -14.12 3.43 16.71
C LEU A 236 -13.97 4.69 17.55
N ALA A 237 -15.03 5.50 17.63
CA ALA A 237 -15.05 6.74 18.40
C ALA A 237 -14.77 6.45 19.88
N GLY A 238 -13.83 7.19 20.45
CA GLY A 238 -13.46 7.12 21.84
C GLY A 238 -12.01 6.66 22.03
N GLY A 239 -11.06 7.60 21.93
CA GLY A 239 -9.67 7.44 22.37
C GLY A 239 -9.51 7.13 23.87
N ALA A 240 -10.57 6.66 24.55
CA ALA A 240 -10.57 6.21 25.94
C ALA A 240 -9.73 4.95 26.19
N PHE A 241 -9.28 4.26 25.13
CA PHE A 241 -8.46 3.04 25.23
C PHE A 241 -7.00 3.21 24.84
N GLY A 242 -6.44 4.40 25.03
CA GLY A 242 -5.03 4.65 24.78
C GLY A 242 -4.71 4.75 23.28
N SER A 243 -3.43 4.62 22.96
CA SER A 243 -2.83 4.87 21.65
C SER A 243 -3.14 3.83 20.55
N TYR A 244 -4.07 2.88 20.75
CA TYR A 244 -4.44 1.87 19.75
C TYR A 244 -5.65 2.28 18.91
N LYS A 245 -5.46 2.44 17.61
CA LYS A 245 -6.55 2.62 16.66
C LYS A 245 -7.29 1.31 16.44
N ARG A 246 -8.60 1.37 16.45
CA ARG A 246 -9.52 0.27 16.15
C ARG A 246 -10.51 0.73 15.10
N PHE A 247 -10.80 -0.14 14.16
CA PHE A 247 -11.70 0.18 13.07
C PHE A 247 -12.91 -0.73 13.10
N THR A 248 -14.06 -0.19 12.72
CA THR A 248 -15.34 -0.90 12.76
C THR A 248 -15.85 -1.28 11.38
N LYS A 249 -15.58 -0.43 10.39
CA LYS A 249 -15.94 -0.62 8.99
C LYS A 249 -14.90 0.05 8.11
N GLY A 250 -14.80 -0.45 6.87
CA GLY A 250 -13.99 0.15 5.83
C GLY A 250 -14.73 0.17 4.50
N ASN A 251 -14.40 1.15 3.67
CA ASN A 251 -14.79 1.21 2.26
C ASN A 251 -13.66 1.85 1.45
N ILE A 252 -13.78 1.79 0.13
CA ILE A 252 -12.92 2.51 -0.79
C ILE A 252 -13.78 3.57 -1.46
N GLU A 253 -13.36 4.83 -1.37
CA GLU A 253 -13.99 5.96 -2.06
C GLU A 253 -13.29 6.23 -3.37
N ILE A 254 -14.04 6.58 -4.38
CA ILE A 254 -13.60 6.92 -5.73
C ILE A 254 -13.77 8.43 -5.88
N LEU A 255 -12.68 9.11 -6.18
CA LEU A 255 -12.62 10.57 -6.20
C LEU A 255 -12.19 11.06 -7.56
N SER A 256 -12.83 12.11 -8.06
CA SER A 256 -12.44 12.81 -9.29
C SER A 256 -12.21 14.30 -9.01
N TRP A 257 -11.36 14.95 -9.81
CA TRP A 257 -11.12 16.39 -9.72
C TRP A 257 -12.22 17.16 -10.44
N ASN A 258 -12.93 18.02 -9.72
CA ASN A 258 -14.05 18.80 -10.29
C ASN A 258 -13.68 20.24 -10.68
N GLY A 259 -12.37 20.54 -10.78
CA GLY A 259 -11.86 21.89 -11.05
C GLY A 259 -11.51 22.71 -9.80
N ILE A 260 -11.99 22.29 -8.61
CA ILE A 260 -11.76 23.00 -7.34
C ILE A 260 -11.23 22.04 -6.27
N ALA A 261 -11.72 20.80 -6.24
CA ALA A 261 -11.40 19.83 -5.21
C ALA A 261 -11.55 18.39 -5.72
N LEU A 262 -10.93 17.45 -5.01
CA LEU A 262 -11.25 16.01 -5.15
C LEU A 262 -12.63 15.74 -4.53
N ALA A 263 -13.59 15.44 -5.38
CA ALA A 263 -14.97 15.15 -5.02
C ALA A 263 -15.27 13.64 -5.14
N PRO A 264 -16.07 13.05 -4.24
CA PRO A 264 -16.46 11.66 -4.35
C PRO A 264 -17.44 11.45 -5.51
N VAL A 265 -17.09 10.57 -6.44
CA VAL A 265 -17.96 10.12 -7.55
C VAL A 265 -18.52 8.74 -7.32
N GLY A 266 -17.91 7.96 -6.43
CA GLY A 266 -18.38 6.63 -6.05
C GLY A 266 -17.77 6.11 -4.76
N LYS A 267 -18.25 4.96 -4.31
CA LYS A 267 -17.67 4.22 -3.19
C LYS A 267 -18.13 2.76 -3.19
N THR A 268 -17.30 1.87 -2.67
CA THR A 268 -17.71 0.48 -2.43
C THR A 268 -18.70 0.37 -1.27
N ARG A 269 -19.38 -0.78 -1.18
CA ARG A 269 -20.12 -1.13 0.05
C ARG A 269 -19.14 -1.23 1.22
N SER A 270 -19.58 -0.78 2.39
CA SER A 270 -18.77 -0.90 3.60
C SER A 270 -18.65 -2.34 4.05
N VAL A 271 -17.43 -2.78 4.35
CA VAL A 271 -17.15 -4.07 4.97
C VAL A 271 -17.06 -3.96 6.48
N GLN A 272 -17.38 -5.02 7.21
CA GLN A 272 -17.21 -5.09 8.67
C GLN A 272 -15.75 -5.41 9.00
N GLY A 273 -15.11 -4.63 9.88
CA GLY A 273 -13.68 -4.68 10.16
C GLY A 273 -12.95 -3.52 9.49
N TRP A 274 -11.80 -3.76 8.91
CA TRP A 274 -11.02 -2.75 8.19
C TRP A 274 -10.34 -3.36 6.97
N ILE A 275 -10.16 -2.54 5.95
CA ILE A 275 -9.43 -2.92 4.74
C ILE A 275 -7.96 -2.58 4.98
N SER A 276 -7.07 -3.55 4.82
CA SER A 276 -5.63 -3.35 5.03
C SER A 276 -4.93 -2.86 3.77
N ASP A 277 -5.33 -3.38 2.61
CA ASP A 277 -4.79 -3.02 1.31
C ASP A 277 -5.77 -3.40 0.19
N PHE A 278 -5.55 -2.88 -1.02
CA PHE A 278 -6.37 -3.20 -2.19
C PHE A 278 -5.56 -3.08 -3.49
N ALA A 279 -6.07 -3.68 -4.54
CA ALA A 279 -5.51 -3.63 -5.89
C ALA A 279 -6.63 -3.69 -6.92
N ILE A 280 -6.33 -3.33 -8.17
CA ILE A 280 -7.24 -3.43 -9.31
C ILE A 280 -6.53 -4.23 -10.38
N ALA A 281 -7.15 -5.29 -10.86
CA ALA A 281 -6.66 -6.14 -11.97
C ALA A 281 -7.72 -7.15 -12.38
N ASP A 282 -7.64 -7.62 -13.61
CA ASP A 282 -8.40 -8.78 -14.11
C ASP A 282 -7.84 -10.06 -13.48
N ILE A 283 -8.46 -10.52 -12.37
CA ILE A 283 -7.98 -11.68 -11.62
C ILE A 283 -8.61 -13.01 -12.09
N ASP A 284 -9.72 -12.95 -12.82
CA ASP A 284 -10.42 -14.15 -13.31
C ASP A 284 -10.21 -14.38 -14.82
N GLY A 285 -9.56 -13.46 -15.53
CA GLY A 285 -9.20 -13.57 -16.94
C GLY A 285 -10.37 -13.32 -17.88
N ASP A 286 -11.44 -12.64 -17.44
CA ASP A 286 -12.61 -12.34 -18.26
C ASP A 286 -12.48 -11.04 -19.08
N GLY A 287 -11.37 -10.34 -18.94
CA GLY A 287 -11.06 -9.08 -19.63
C GLY A 287 -11.64 -7.84 -18.94
N GLN A 288 -12.20 -7.98 -17.73
CA GLN A 288 -12.66 -6.88 -16.91
C GLN A 288 -11.89 -6.89 -15.59
N ASP A 289 -11.45 -5.71 -15.16
CA ASP A 289 -10.73 -5.59 -13.91
C ASP A 289 -11.65 -5.72 -12.69
N GLU A 290 -11.17 -6.42 -11.67
CA GLU A 290 -11.76 -6.45 -10.34
C GLU A 290 -11.03 -5.55 -9.37
N LEU A 291 -11.79 -4.92 -8.47
CA LEU A 291 -11.26 -4.32 -7.25
C LEU A 291 -11.10 -5.42 -6.19
N VAL A 292 -9.87 -5.78 -5.88
CA VAL A 292 -9.52 -6.81 -4.90
C VAL A 292 -9.09 -6.14 -3.60
N ALA A 293 -9.65 -6.55 -2.46
CA ALA A 293 -9.32 -5.95 -1.17
C ALA A 293 -9.07 -7.00 -0.09
N SER A 294 -8.06 -6.73 0.75
CA SER A 294 -7.76 -7.52 1.95
C SER A 294 -8.50 -6.93 3.15
N VAL A 295 -9.40 -7.70 3.73
CA VAL A 295 -10.27 -7.30 4.86
C VAL A 295 -9.88 -8.05 6.12
N VAL A 296 -9.61 -7.30 7.17
CA VAL A 296 -9.33 -7.83 8.50
C VAL A 296 -10.57 -7.69 9.36
N GLY A 297 -11.14 -8.81 9.78
CA GLY A 297 -12.40 -8.87 10.53
C GLY A 297 -12.32 -8.27 11.93
N LYS A 298 -13.46 -8.00 12.53
CA LYS A 298 -13.55 -7.50 13.92
C LYS A 298 -12.97 -8.53 14.89
N SER A 299 -12.03 -8.13 15.74
CA SER A 299 -11.65 -8.91 16.90
C SER A 299 -12.84 -8.96 17.89
N LYS A 300 -13.32 -10.17 18.21
CA LYS A 300 -14.29 -10.36 19.30
C LYS A 300 -13.54 -10.19 20.63
N PHE A 301 -13.74 -9.06 21.27
CA PHE A 301 -12.96 -8.51 22.37
C PHE A 301 -12.97 -9.31 23.69
N PHE A 302 -13.83 -10.30 23.86
CA PHE A 302 -14.05 -10.96 25.16
C PHE A 302 -13.46 -12.37 25.33
N LEU A 303 -12.84 -12.94 24.29
CA LEU A 303 -12.22 -14.25 24.40
C LEU A 303 -10.83 -14.24 23.78
N LYS A 304 -9.81 -14.41 24.61
CA LYS A 304 -8.37 -14.42 24.27
C LYS A 304 -7.91 -15.49 23.24
N THR A 305 -8.81 -16.15 22.52
CA THR A 305 -8.49 -17.41 21.82
C THR A 305 -8.91 -17.50 20.36
N LYS A 306 -9.38 -16.44 19.70
CA LYS A 306 -9.60 -16.51 18.24
C LYS A 306 -8.71 -15.52 17.51
N ALA A 307 -7.85 -16.07 16.64
CA ALA A 307 -7.13 -15.33 15.64
C ALA A 307 -8.08 -14.41 14.87
N GLN A 308 -7.65 -13.18 14.59
CA GLN A 308 -8.38 -12.25 13.76
C GLN A 308 -8.50 -12.86 12.37
N SER A 309 -9.72 -13.04 11.85
CA SER A 309 -9.91 -13.58 10.51
C SER A 309 -9.59 -12.51 9.48
N SER A 310 -8.88 -12.89 8.43
CA SER A 310 -8.66 -12.05 7.26
C SER A 310 -9.23 -12.74 6.03
N ASN A 311 -9.81 -11.96 5.12
CA ASN A 311 -10.40 -12.42 3.88
C ASN A 311 -9.93 -11.55 2.72
N ILE A 312 -9.77 -12.14 1.55
CA ILE A 312 -9.64 -11.41 0.30
C ILE A 312 -11.03 -11.39 -0.33
N ILE A 313 -11.50 -10.22 -0.70
CA ILE A 313 -12.79 -10.01 -1.40
C ILE A 313 -12.52 -9.34 -2.73
N SER A 314 -13.37 -9.59 -3.71
CA SER A 314 -13.32 -8.92 -5.01
C SER A 314 -14.68 -8.32 -5.37
N TYR A 315 -14.64 -7.25 -6.14
CA TYR A 315 -15.81 -6.58 -6.71
C TYR A 315 -15.56 -6.39 -8.20
N LYS A 316 -16.48 -6.84 -9.06
CA LYS A 316 -16.47 -6.47 -10.47
C LYS A 316 -16.72 -4.97 -10.60
N MET A 317 -15.86 -4.31 -11.36
CA MET A 317 -15.99 -2.90 -11.67
C MET A 317 -16.92 -2.77 -12.88
N LYS A 318 -17.95 -1.93 -12.75
CA LYS A 318 -18.96 -1.73 -13.81
C LYS A 318 -19.02 -0.25 -14.15
#